data_c5c782aa2513e028c44cdb49594c0bb9
#
_entry.id   c5c782aa2513e028c44cdb49594c0bb9
#
_cell.length_a   1.000
_cell.length_b   1.000
_cell.length_c   1.000
_cell.angle_alpha   90.00
_cell.angle_beta   90.00
_cell.angle_gamma   90.00
#
_symmetry.space_group_name_H-M   'P 1'
#
loop_
_entity.id
_entity.type
_entity.pdbx_description
1 polymer ?
#
loop_
_entity_poly.entity_id
_entity_poly.type
_entity_poly.pdbx_seq_one_letter_code
_entity_poly.pdbx_strand_id
1 'polypeptide(L)'
;MTDYELMGAALEEAARAAALGEVPVGAVVARNGEIIAAAHNTRETEKNALHHAELLAIDAACKKLGGWRLWQCELLVTLEPCPMCSGGIINSRIRRVVYGAADTKAGCCGSVTDLFALPFNHHPVVESGLRAEEAQALLQAFFLRLREQRAAKPRWKPPVTP
;
A
#
# COMPACT_ATOMS: atom_id res chain seq x y z
N MET A 1 9.45 16.90 7.52
CA MET A 1 9.02 15.72 8.30
C MET A 1 10.09 14.64 8.22
N THR A 2 10.28 13.91 9.30
CA THR A 2 11.12 12.71 9.36
C THR A 2 10.40 11.53 8.71
N ASP A 3 11.13 10.46 8.39
CA ASP A 3 10.52 9.20 7.89
C ASP A 3 9.48 8.63 8.88
N TYR A 4 9.76 8.75 10.17
CA TYR A 4 8.83 8.30 11.21
C TYR A 4 7.50 9.06 11.17
N GLU A 5 7.54 10.36 10.96
CA GLU A 5 6.35 11.21 10.82
C GLU A 5 5.61 10.94 9.50
N LEU A 6 6.34 10.77 8.39
CA LEU A 6 5.76 10.42 7.10
C LEU A 6 5.08 9.05 7.12
N MET A 7 5.69 8.05 7.78
CA MET A 7 5.05 6.75 7.99
C MET A 7 3.82 6.89 8.92
N GLY A 8 3.84 7.82 9.87
CA GLY A 8 2.67 8.17 10.68
C GLY A 8 1.49 8.59 9.80
N ALA A 9 1.73 9.48 8.86
CA ALA A 9 0.70 9.90 7.90
C ALA A 9 0.20 8.73 7.03
N ALA A 10 1.07 7.82 6.62
CA ALA A 10 0.66 6.61 5.90
C ALA A 10 -0.21 5.70 6.78
N LEU A 11 0.12 5.56 8.07
CA LEU A 11 -0.70 4.79 9.02
C LEU A 11 -2.07 5.43 9.28
N GLU A 12 -2.16 6.76 9.28
CA GLU A 12 -3.45 7.46 9.34
C GLU A 12 -4.30 7.16 8.11
N GLU A 13 -3.71 7.14 6.92
CA GLU A 13 -4.39 6.72 5.70
C GLU A 13 -4.85 5.25 5.80
N ALA A 14 -4.02 4.34 6.32
CA ALA A 14 -4.40 2.96 6.54
C ALA A 14 -5.60 2.83 7.49
N ALA A 15 -5.63 3.62 8.55
CA ALA A 15 -6.77 3.68 9.48
C ALA A 15 -8.06 4.18 8.80
N ARG A 16 -7.95 5.14 7.88
CA ARG A 16 -9.09 5.60 7.06
C ARG A 16 -9.62 4.49 6.17
N ALA A 17 -8.75 3.69 5.55
CA ALA A 17 -9.15 2.51 4.78
C ALA A 17 -9.91 1.52 5.67
N ALA A 18 -9.39 1.20 6.85
CA ALA A 18 -10.07 0.32 7.81
C ALA A 18 -11.47 0.82 8.18
N ALA A 19 -11.64 2.12 8.38
CA ALA A 19 -12.94 2.73 8.69
C ALA A 19 -13.96 2.58 7.55
N LEU A 20 -13.49 2.44 6.30
CA LEU A 20 -14.31 2.19 5.12
C LEU A 20 -14.58 0.68 4.88
N GLY A 21 -14.03 -0.21 5.70
CA GLY A 21 -14.10 -1.65 5.47
C GLY A 21 -13.10 -2.17 4.43
N GLU A 22 -12.11 -1.36 4.08
CA GLU A 22 -11.01 -1.72 3.17
C GLU A 22 -9.85 -2.35 3.93
N VAL A 23 -9.05 -3.17 3.24
CA VAL A 23 -7.77 -3.62 3.80
C VAL A 23 -6.92 -2.40 4.15
N PRO A 24 -6.45 -2.27 5.41
CA PRO A 24 -5.82 -1.04 5.92
C PRO A 24 -4.39 -0.89 5.41
N VAL A 25 -4.26 -0.35 4.23
CA VAL A 25 -2.99 0.07 3.63
C VAL A 25 -3.06 1.54 3.30
N GLY A 26 -2.05 2.28 3.72
CA GLY A 26 -1.88 3.70 3.43
C GLY A 26 -0.50 3.97 2.84
N ALA A 27 -0.42 4.98 1.99
CA ALA A 27 0.80 5.38 1.32
C ALA A 27 0.92 6.90 1.23
N VAL A 28 2.16 7.37 1.29
CA VAL A 28 2.53 8.77 1.15
C VAL A 28 3.63 8.88 0.12
N VAL A 29 3.48 9.79 -0.84
CA VAL A 29 4.58 10.25 -1.69
C VAL A 29 5.09 11.56 -1.11
N ALA A 30 6.38 11.61 -0.79
CA ALA A 30 7.04 12.77 -0.22
C ALA A 30 8.22 13.23 -1.08
N ARG A 31 8.56 14.51 -0.98
CA ARG A 31 9.75 15.11 -1.57
C ARG A 31 10.35 16.10 -0.58
N ASN A 32 11.63 15.92 -0.24
CA ASN A 32 12.34 16.75 0.74
C ASN A 32 11.60 16.89 2.09
N GLY A 33 11.02 15.79 2.57
CA GLY A 33 10.28 15.77 3.83
C GLY A 33 8.88 16.41 3.79
N GLU A 34 8.40 16.81 2.63
CA GLU A 34 7.05 17.35 2.44
C GLU A 34 6.14 16.34 1.74
N ILE A 35 4.93 16.15 2.25
CA ILE A 35 3.94 15.30 1.64
C ILE A 35 3.41 15.94 0.35
N ILE A 36 3.65 15.25 -0.76
CA ILE A 36 3.11 15.63 -2.08
C ILE A 36 1.72 15.03 -2.26
N ALA A 37 1.54 13.76 -1.90
CA ALA A 37 0.27 13.05 -1.98
C ALA A 37 0.18 12.00 -0.88
N ALA A 38 -1.02 11.72 -0.42
CA ALA A 38 -1.34 10.64 0.50
C ALA A 38 -2.59 9.92 0.01
N ALA A 39 -2.67 8.61 0.20
CA ALA A 39 -3.81 7.82 -0.23
C ALA A 39 -3.91 6.53 0.58
N HIS A 40 -5.08 5.91 0.51
CA HIS A 40 -5.35 4.61 1.12
C HIS A 40 -6.07 3.70 0.12
N ASN A 41 -6.03 2.41 0.40
CA ASN A 41 -6.70 1.40 -0.40
C ASN A 41 -8.21 1.66 -0.48
N THR A 42 -8.76 1.68 -1.70
CA THR A 42 -10.19 1.86 -2.00
C THR A 42 -10.71 0.81 -2.98
N ARG A 43 -10.02 -0.33 -3.08
CA ARG A 43 -10.32 -1.38 -4.07
C ARG A 43 -11.79 -1.81 -4.06
N GLU A 44 -12.36 -2.09 -2.89
CA GLU A 44 -13.75 -2.55 -2.75
C GLU A 44 -14.75 -1.39 -2.89
N THR A 45 -14.45 -0.24 -2.27
CA THR A 45 -15.30 0.95 -2.28
C THR A 45 -15.50 1.49 -3.69
N GLU A 46 -14.43 1.55 -4.47
CA GLU A 46 -14.44 2.06 -5.84
C GLU A 46 -14.55 0.94 -6.90
N LYS A 47 -14.59 -0.31 -6.47
CA LYS A 47 -14.70 -1.50 -7.35
C LYS A 47 -13.64 -1.51 -8.44
N ASN A 48 -12.39 -1.25 -8.05
CA ASN A 48 -11.28 -1.16 -8.97
C ASN A 48 -10.03 -1.87 -8.41
N ALA A 49 -9.59 -2.92 -9.11
CA ALA A 49 -8.45 -3.73 -8.72
C ALA A 49 -7.11 -2.95 -8.68
N LEU A 50 -7.03 -1.81 -9.35
CA LEU A 50 -5.83 -0.98 -9.40
C LEU A 50 -5.73 0.00 -8.22
N HIS A 51 -6.79 0.19 -7.44
CA HIS A 51 -6.89 1.18 -6.39
C HIS A 51 -6.23 0.73 -5.08
N HIS A 52 -4.96 0.35 -5.16
CA HIS A 52 -4.08 0.23 -4.02
C HIS A 52 -3.56 1.60 -3.60
N ALA A 53 -3.25 1.76 -2.33
CA ALA A 53 -2.77 3.02 -1.76
C ALA A 53 -1.58 3.62 -2.53
N GLU A 54 -0.63 2.78 -2.90
CA GLU A 54 0.59 3.17 -3.60
C GLU A 54 0.29 3.76 -4.97
N LEU A 55 -0.52 3.10 -5.79
CA LEU A 55 -0.87 3.60 -7.12
C LEU A 55 -1.68 4.89 -7.04
N LEU A 56 -2.61 5.00 -6.09
CA LEU A 56 -3.39 6.21 -5.88
C LEU A 56 -2.50 7.39 -5.44
N ALA A 57 -1.54 7.15 -4.55
CA ALA A 57 -0.59 8.17 -4.13
C ALA A 57 0.34 8.61 -5.28
N ILE A 58 0.81 7.66 -6.09
CA ILE A 58 1.63 7.94 -7.28
C ILE A 58 0.84 8.77 -8.30
N ASP A 59 -0.40 8.37 -8.61
CA ASP A 59 -1.26 9.10 -9.54
C ASP A 59 -1.50 10.54 -9.07
N ALA A 60 -1.83 10.72 -7.80
CA ALA A 60 -2.05 12.03 -7.23
C ALA A 60 -0.77 12.90 -7.23
N ALA A 61 0.39 12.29 -6.93
CA ALA A 61 1.67 13.00 -6.98
C ALA A 61 2.04 13.46 -8.40
N CYS A 62 1.85 12.59 -9.40
CA CYS A 62 2.06 12.93 -10.80
C CYS A 62 1.19 14.11 -11.23
N LYS A 63 -0.07 14.11 -10.87
CA LYS A 63 -1.01 15.22 -11.15
C LYS A 63 -0.57 16.52 -10.48
N LYS A 64 -0.21 16.43 -9.19
CA LYS A 64 0.22 17.62 -8.42
C LYS A 64 1.52 18.22 -8.94
N LEU A 65 2.47 17.39 -9.34
CA LEU A 65 3.78 17.84 -9.82
C LEU A 65 3.81 18.12 -11.33
N GLY A 66 2.73 17.78 -12.05
CA GLY A 66 2.62 18.05 -13.49
C GLY A 66 3.50 17.16 -14.37
N GLY A 67 3.86 15.95 -13.92
CA GLY A 67 4.68 15.03 -14.69
C GLY A 67 4.74 13.63 -14.09
N TRP A 68 5.08 12.66 -14.92
CA TRP A 68 5.10 11.25 -14.52
C TRP A 68 6.41 10.79 -13.85
N ARG A 69 7.49 11.57 -13.97
CA ARG A 69 8.79 11.26 -13.37
C ARG A 69 8.84 11.78 -11.93
N LEU A 70 8.82 10.85 -10.97
CA LEU A 70 8.90 11.15 -9.53
C LEU A 70 10.31 10.88 -8.97
N TRP A 71 11.34 11.11 -9.75
CA TRP A 71 12.73 10.77 -9.42
C TRP A 71 13.31 11.47 -8.19
N GLN A 72 12.70 12.57 -7.75
CA GLN A 72 13.04 13.28 -6.51
C GLN A 72 12.16 12.87 -5.32
N CYS A 73 11.21 11.96 -5.54
CA CYS A 73 10.23 11.57 -4.55
C CYS A 73 10.57 10.23 -3.88
N GLU A 74 10.01 10.06 -2.71
CA GLU A 74 10.05 8.85 -1.91
C GLU A 74 8.63 8.36 -1.69
N LEU A 75 8.45 7.05 -1.65
CA LEU A 75 7.18 6.41 -1.29
C LEU A 75 7.34 5.76 0.08
N LEU A 76 6.48 6.14 1.02
CA LEU A 76 6.34 5.45 2.30
C LEU A 76 4.99 4.75 2.30
N VAL A 77 4.97 3.46 2.60
CA VAL A 77 3.76 2.63 2.57
C VAL A 77 3.73 1.67 3.75
N THR A 78 2.56 1.45 4.32
CA THR A 78 2.41 0.64 5.54
C THR A 78 2.63 -0.85 5.32
N LEU A 79 2.45 -1.35 4.10
CA LEU A 79 2.63 -2.75 3.72
C LEU A 79 3.58 -2.86 2.52
N GLU A 80 4.39 -3.91 2.49
CA GLU A 80 5.29 -4.21 1.38
C GLU A 80 4.53 -4.20 0.03
N PRO A 81 5.02 -3.45 -0.98
CA PRO A 81 4.36 -3.36 -2.28
C PRO A 81 4.20 -4.70 -3.00
N CYS A 82 3.04 -4.90 -3.60
CA CYS A 82 2.71 -6.03 -4.47
C CYS A 82 3.36 -5.88 -5.87
N PRO A 83 3.25 -6.87 -6.78
CA PRO A 83 3.82 -6.77 -8.13
C PRO A 83 3.34 -5.56 -8.91
N MET A 84 2.04 -5.27 -8.87
CA MET A 84 1.44 -4.14 -9.56
C MET A 84 2.00 -2.80 -9.08
N CYS A 85 2.07 -2.61 -7.76
CA CYS A 85 2.56 -1.38 -7.15
C CYS A 85 4.08 -1.24 -7.33
N SER A 86 4.84 -2.32 -7.22
CA SER A 86 6.29 -2.32 -7.49
C SER A 86 6.58 -1.94 -8.95
N GLY A 87 5.78 -2.41 -9.89
CA GLY A 87 5.83 -1.97 -11.30
C GLY A 87 5.53 -0.48 -11.45
N GLY A 88 4.55 0.03 -10.73
CA GLY A 88 4.21 1.46 -10.70
C GLY A 88 5.35 2.33 -10.15
N ILE A 89 6.05 1.85 -9.12
CA ILE A 89 7.23 2.49 -8.55
C ILE A 89 8.36 2.59 -9.59
N ILE A 90 8.63 1.50 -10.30
CA ILE A 90 9.63 1.48 -11.37
C ILE A 90 9.25 2.45 -12.48
N ASN A 91 8.01 2.40 -12.95
CA ASN A 91 7.52 3.24 -14.05
C ASN A 91 7.57 4.73 -13.72
N SER A 92 7.22 5.11 -12.49
CA SER A 92 7.23 6.51 -12.03
C SER A 92 8.60 7.03 -11.63
N ARG A 93 9.63 6.17 -11.60
CA ARG A 93 11.02 6.55 -11.24
C ARG A 93 11.17 7.06 -9.80
N ILE A 94 10.36 6.58 -8.87
CA ILE A 94 10.53 6.88 -7.45
C ILE A 94 11.92 6.40 -7.00
N ARG A 95 12.64 7.28 -6.32
CA ARG A 95 14.05 7.02 -5.95
C ARG A 95 14.21 6.09 -4.74
N ARG A 96 13.22 6.13 -3.82
CA ARG A 96 13.29 5.41 -2.54
C ARG A 96 11.92 4.92 -2.11
N VAL A 97 11.88 3.70 -1.59
CA VAL A 97 10.69 3.10 -1.00
C VAL A 97 10.99 2.71 0.43
N VAL A 98 10.13 3.12 1.34
CA VAL A 98 10.17 2.69 2.76
C VAL A 98 8.86 2.00 3.06
N TYR A 99 8.88 0.74 3.46
CA TYR A 99 7.66 0.05 3.86
C TYR A 99 7.68 -0.41 5.31
N GLY A 100 6.50 -0.55 5.90
CA GLY A 100 6.32 -1.01 7.27
C GLY A 100 6.37 -2.53 7.35
N ALA A 101 5.21 -3.17 7.30
CA ALA A 101 5.06 -4.61 7.43
C ALA A 101 5.43 -5.36 6.14
N ALA A 102 6.07 -6.52 6.29
CA ALA A 102 6.30 -7.45 5.19
C ALA A 102 4.98 -8.13 4.77
N ASP A 103 4.85 -8.43 3.49
CA ASP A 103 3.73 -9.20 2.94
C ASP A 103 4.24 -10.52 2.36
N THR A 104 4.08 -11.59 3.12
CA THR A 104 4.56 -12.92 2.74
C THR A 104 3.76 -13.57 1.60
N LYS A 105 2.60 -13.02 1.24
CA LYS A 105 1.72 -13.55 0.20
C LYS A 105 1.89 -12.87 -1.15
N ALA A 106 2.17 -11.58 -1.17
CA ALA A 106 2.22 -10.78 -2.39
C ALA A 106 3.38 -9.77 -2.44
N GLY A 107 4.21 -9.68 -1.41
CA GLY A 107 5.29 -8.71 -1.33
C GLY A 107 6.39 -8.93 -2.36
N CYS A 108 6.73 -7.88 -3.07
CA CYS A 108 7.72 -7.88 -4.16
C CYS A 108 8.99 -7.08 -3.86
N CYS A 109 9.26 -6.81 -2.60
CA CYS A 109 10.47 -6.15 -2.12
C CYS A 109 11.37 -7.09 -1.29
N GLY A 110 11.19 -8.40 -1.45
CA GLY A 110 12.00 -9.42 -0.80
C GLY A 110 11.21 -10.61 -0.22
N SER A 111 9.90 -10.49 0.03
CA SER A 111 9.14 -11.57 0.67
C SER A 111 8.81 -12.71 -0.29
N VAL A 112 8.07 -12.47 -1.37
CA VAL A 112 7.81 -13.49 -2.41
C VAL A 112 8.92 -13.45 -3.46
N THR A 113 9.23 -12.26 -3.92
CA THR A 113 10.33 -11.99 -4.83
C THR A 113 10.85 -10.57 -4.59
N ASP A 114 11.97 -10.22 -5.18
CA ASP A 114 12.47 -8.85 -5.23
C ASP A 114 12.44 -8.34 -6.68
N LEU A 115 11.37 -7.63 -7.02
CA LEU A 115 11.19 -7.09 -8.37
C LEU A 115 12.25 -6.04 -8.69
N PHE A 116 12.75 -5.31 -7.70
CA PHE A 116 13.76 -4.27 -7.87
C PHE A 116 15.17 -4.82 -8.06
N ALA A 117 15.41 -6.10 -7.78
CA ALA A 117 16.66 -6.78 -8.07
C ALA A 117 16.77 -7.25 -9.54
N LEU A 118 15.65 -7.29 -10.26
CA LEU A 118 15.62 -7.66 -11.69
C LEU A 118 16.22 -6.55 -12.56
N PRO A 119 16.80 -6.88 -13.74
CA PRO A 119 17.54 -5.92 -14.55
C PRO A 119 16.64 -4.94 -15.33
N PHE A 120 15.68 -4.33 -14.65
CA PHE A 120 14.92 -3.20 -15.19
C PHE A 120 15.79 -1.94 -15.19
N ASN A 121 15.35 -0.92 -15.91
CA ASN A 121 16.11 0.32 -16.10
C ASN A 121 16.01 1.32 -14.94
N HIS A 122 15.36 0.96 -13.83
CA HIS A 122 15.26 1.77 -12.63
C HIS A 122 15.28 0.88 -11.38
N HIS A 123 16.08 1.26 -10.39
CA HIS A 123 16.22 0.54 -9.14
C HIS A 123 16.09 1.52 -7.96
N PRO A 124 14.94 1.56 -7.27
CA PRO A 124 14.80 2.38 -6.07
C PRO A 124 15.63 1.83 -4.92
N VAL A 125 16.04 2.70 -4.01
CA VAL A 125 16.54 2.28 -2.69
C VAL A 125 15.36 1.78 -1.87
N VAL A 126 15.50 0.63 -1.22
CA VAL A 126 14.42 0.02 -0.43
C VAL A 126 14.83 -0.12 1.03
N GLU A 127 13.97 0.33 1.92
CA GLU A 127 14.10 0.17 3.37
C GLU A 127 12.81 -0.44 3.93
N SER A 128 12.95 -1.31 4.92
CA SER A 128 11.83 -2.08 5.48
C SER A 128 11.74 -1.96 6.99
N GLY A 129 10.55 -2.25 7.52
CA GLY A 129 10.34 -2.43 8.96
C GLY A 129 10.02 -1.16 9.74
N LEU A 130 9.93 0.00 9.09
CA LEU A 130 9.60 1.24 9.77
C LEU A 130 8.15 1.21 10.27
N ARG A 131 7.98 1.24 11.60
CA ARG A 131 6.67 1.15 12.28
C ARG A 131 5.86 -0.09 11.86
N ALA A 132 6.56 -1.19 11.59
CA ALA A 132 5.96 -2.43 11.10
C ALA A 132 4.93 -3.03 12.08
N GLU A 133 5.16 -2.93 13.39
CA GLU A 133 4.23 -3.46 14.40
C GLU A 133 2.89 -2.74 14.36
N GLU A 134 2.87 -1.42 14.17
CA GLU A 134 1.64 -0.64 14.05
C GLU A 134 0.88 -1.00 12.77
N ALA A 135 1.58 -1.15 11.65
CA ALA A 135 0.99 -1.59 10.39
C ALA A 135 0.39 -3.01 10.51
N GLN A 136 1.12 -3.93 11.12
CA GLN A 136 0.64 -5.29 11.36
C GLN A 136 -0.58 -5.32 12.27
N ALA A 137 -0.62 -4.50 13.33
CA ALA A 137 -1.75 -4.42 14.23
C ALA A 137 -3.04 -3.99 13.52
N LEU A 138 -2.97 -3.02 12.61
CA LEU A 138 -4.10 -2.61 11.78
C LEU A 138 -4.60 -3.75 10.89
N LEU A 139 -3.70 -4.46 10.22
CA LEU A 139 -4.03 -5.60 9.37
C LEU A 139 -4.65 -6.74 10.16
N GLN A 140 -4.07 -7.11 11.29
CA GLN A 140 -4.57 -8.18 12.15
C GLN A 140 -5.97 -7.87 12.68
N ALA A 141 -6.21 -6.64 13.16
CA ALA A 141 -7.51 -6.21 13.62
C ALA A 141 -8.57 -6.25 12.50
N PHE A 142 -8.21 -5.84 11.29
CA PHE A 142 -9.08 -5.89 10.14
C PHE A 142 -9.48 -7.33 9.77
N PHE A 143 -8.51 -8.24 9.65
CA PHE A 143 -8.78 -9.62 9.26
C PHE A 143 -9.51 -10.39 10.35
N LEU A 144 -9.28 -10.08 11.64
CA LEU A 144 -10.06 -10.64 12.74
C LEU A 144 -11.53 -10.27 12.62
N ARG A 145 -11.84 -8.99 12.42
CA ARG A 145 -13.22 -8.51 12.22
C ARG A 145 -13.87 -9.12 10.98
N LEU A 146 -13.11 -9.27 9.89
CA LEU A 146 -13.60 -9.87 8.66
C LEU A 146 -13.99 -11.34 8.87
N ARG A 147 -13.18 -12.11 9.60
CA ARG A 147 -13.49 -13.50 9.96
C ARG A 147 -14.73 -13.59 10.84
N GLU A 148 -14.88 -12.72 11.84
CA GLU A 148 -16.06 -12.66 12.70
C GLU A 148 -17.32 -12.34 11.90
N GLN A 149 -17.28 -11.39 10.99
CA GLN A 149 -18.39 -11.03 10.12
C GLN A 149 -18.78 -12.19 9.18
N ARG A 150 -17.80 -12.92 8.63
CA ARG A 150 -18.04 -14.09 7.78
C ARG A 150 -18.64 -15.25 8.57
N ALA A 151 -18.19 -15.49 9.79
CA ALA A 151 -18.72 -16.53 10.67
C ALA A 151 -20.18 -16.25 11.08
N ALA A 152 -20.57 -14.99 11.22
CA ALA A 152 -21.93 -14.56 11.56
C ALA A 152 -22.92 -14.64 10.38
N LYS A 153 -22.43 -14.75 9.13
CA LYS A 153 -23.28 -14.89 7.95
C LYS A 153 -23.75 -16.34 7.80
N PRO A 154 -25.05 -16.60 7.48
CA PRO A 154 -25.49 -17.95 7.17
C PRO A 154 -24.70 -18.49 5.96
N ARG A 155 -24.21 -19.71 6.07
CA ARG A 155 -23.56 -20.40 4.94
C ARG A 155 -24.54 -20.48 3.79
N TRP A 156 -24.14 -19.99 2.61
CA TRP A 156 -24.89 -20.22 1.39
C TRP A 156 -25.08 -21.73 1.20
N LYS A 157 -26.33 -22.16 1.08
CA LYS A 157 -26.66 -23.54 0.70
C LYS A 157 -27.20 -23.51 -0.72
N PRO A 158 -26.69 -24.35 -1.63
CA PRO A 158 -27.28 -24.46 -2.96
C PRO A 158 -28.77 -24.82 -2.84
N PRO A 159 -29.63 -24.27 -3.73
CA PRO A 159 -31.01 -24.68 -3.75
C PRO A 159 -31.10 -26.19 -3.94
N VAL A 160 -31.92 -26.83 -3.09
CA VAL A 160 -32.19 -28.26 -3.24
C VAL A 160 -33.01 -28.39 -4.54
N THR A 161 -32.42 -28.96 -5.58
CA THR A 161 -33.13 -29.31 -6.81
C THR A 161 -34.18 -30.38 -6.45
N PRO A 162 -35.45 -30.19 -6.83
CA PRO A 162 -36.50 -31.19 -6.60
C PRO A 162 -36.23 -32.47 -7.38
#